data_cafe1571910d60358e66b9b3d9553aba
#
_entry.id   cafe1571910d60358e66b9b3d9553aba
#
_cell.length_a   1.000
_cell.length_b   1.000
_cell.length_c   1.000
_cell.angle_alpha   90.00
_cell.angle_beta   90.00
_cell.angle_gamma   90.00
#
_symmetry.space_group_name_H-M   'P 1'
#
loop_
_entity.id
_entity.type
_entity.pdbx_description
1 polymer ?
#
loop_
_entity_poly.entity_id
_entity_poly.type
_entity_poly.pdbx_seq_one_letter_code
_entity_poly.pdbx_strand_id
1 'polypeptide(L)'
;YTMMNYIQPDILKRYQVDYFDSWVGAFGEIQNSMELAPTGDKYQPKKRFKKFVNLPELMKIYKETADIQTQDMLDLPVPEARIIPIESELTKNQKLYLEELVMRSDAVKCGTVDPSQDNMLKITGEARKLAIDMRLLDSSYRLADNHKLLQVVDNVERIYREGMENKATQMIFSDIGTPKKKDNGFDVYSEIKALLVDRGVPSKEIAFVHDANSDEKKNSLSRKVNAGEVRILLASTEKGGTGLNVQSKMKAVHHLDVPWRPSDVGRILRTFKIKKNVEVT
;
A
#
# COMPACT_ATOMS: atom_id res chain seq x y z
N TYR A 1 2.83 -15.03 18.77
CA TYR A 1 3.37 -14.99 20.15
C TYR A 1 2.78 -13.84 20.96
N THR A 2 2.96 -12.59 20.55
CA THR A 2 2.55 -11.40 21.33
C THR A 2 1.10 -11.46 21.80
N MET A 3 0.16 -11.79 20.90
CA MET A 3 -1.25 -11.94 21.26
C MET A 3 -1.47 -13.04 22.29
N MET A 4 -0.85 -14.22 22.09
CA MET A 4 -0.96 -15.33 23.03
C MET A 4 -0.41 -14.96 24.42
N ASN A 5 0.69 -14.20 24.46
CA ASN A 5 1.27 -13.76 25.74
C ASN A 5 0.35 -12.82 26.53
N TYR A 6 -0.51 -12.05 25.82
CA TYR A 6 -1.51 -11.20 26.49
C TYR A 6 -2.77 -11.96 26.91
N ILE A 7 -3.27 -12.87 26.07
CA ILE A 7 -4.57 -13.49 26.30
C ILE A 7 -4.50 -14.84 27.04
N GLN A 8 -3.32 -15.51 27.02
CA GLN A 8 -3.16 -16.85 27.61
C GLN A 8 -1.74 -17.09 28.18
N PRO A 9 -1.21 -16.20 29.06
CA PRO A 9 0.16 -16.33 29.57
C PRO A 9 0.37 -17.60 30.37
N ASP A 10 -0.63 -18.05 31.14
CA ASP A 10 -0.53 -19.26 31.96
C ASP A 10 -0.51 -20.55 31.13
N ILE A 11 -1.17 -20.54 30.00
CA ILE A 11 -1.12 -21.65 29.03
C ILE A 11 0.27 -21.75 28.44
N LEU A 12 0.85 -20.62 28.01
CA LEU A 12 2.22 -20.58 27.48
C LEU A 12 3.25 -21.09 28.50
N LYS A 13 3.12 -20.71 29.78
CA LYS A 13 3.98 -21.22 30.86
C LYS A 13 3.83 -22.72 31.06
N ARG A 14 2.60 -23.22 31.05
CA ARG A 14 2.31 -24.67 31.19
C ARG A 14 2.98 -25.50 30.08
N TYR A 15 3.05 -24.95 28.87
CA TYR A 15 3.73 -25.60 27.73
C TYR A 15 5.23 -25.22 27.62
N GLN A 16 5.76 -24.43 28.54
CA GLN A 16 7.17 -23.97 28.57
C GLN A 16 7.58 -23.19 27.31
N VAL A 17 6.64 -22.44 26.74
CA VAL A 17 6.84 -21.59 25.56
C VAL A 17 6.48 -20.11 25.84
N ASP A 18 6.65 -19.71 27.08
CA ASP A 18 6.37 -18.36 27.56
C ASP A 18 7.44 -17.32 27.18
N TYR A 19 8.62 -17.77 26.75
CA TYR A 19 9.64 -16.91 26.14
C TYR A 19 9.58 -17.00 24.61
N PHE A 20 9.86 -15.86 23.97
CA PHE A 20 9.78 -15.78 22.49
C PHE A 20 10.67 -16.81 21.79
N ASP A 21 11.90 -17.00 22.27
CA ASP A 21 12.84 -17.93 21.66
C ASP A 21 12.39 -19.39 21.79
N SER A 22 11.85 -19.80 22.95
CA SER A 22 11.29 -21.14 23.13
C SER A 22 10.03 -21.33 22.28
N TRP A 23 9.19 -20.31 22.19
CA TRP A 23 8.02 -20.35 21.31
C TRP A 23 8.40 -20.46 19.83
N VAL A 24 9.40 -19.68 19.37
CA VAL A 24 9.92 -19.79 18.00
C VAL A 24 10.55 -21.17 17.77
N GLY A 25 11.29 -21.71 18.74
CA GLY A 25 11.87 -23.04 18.64
C GLY A 25 10.82 -24.15 18.47
N ALA A 26 9.64 -24.00 19.11
CA ALA A 26 8.53 -24.96 19.01
C ALA A 26 7.66 -24.79 17.76
N PHE A 27 7.42 -23.55 17.33
CA PHE A 27 6.39 -23.24 16.34
C PHE A 27 6.90 -22.46 15.11
N GLY A 28 8.17 -22.12 15.05
CA GLY A 28 8.75 -21.31 13.99
C GLY A 28 9.89 -21.98 13.24
N GLU A 29 9.92 -21.79 11.96
CA GLU A 29 11.08 -22.13 11.13
C GLU A 29 11.77 -20.84 10.69
N ILE A 30 13.02 -20.68 11.13
CA ILE A 30 13.89 -19.58 10.72
C ILE A 30 14.72 -20.08 9.53
N GLN A 31 14.57 -19.41 8.40
CA GLN A 31 15.37 -19.71 7.21
C GLN A 31 16.28 -18.53 6.86
N ASN A 32 17.46 -18.88 6.34
CA ASN A 32 18.32 -17.93 5.67
C ASN A 32 17.81 -17.78 4.24
N SER A 33 17.37 -16.60 3.88
CA SER A 33 16.99 -16.27 2.50
C SER A 33 17.94 -15.22 1.93
N MET A 34 18.22 -15.33 0.64
CA MET A 34 18.90 -14.27 -0.09
C MET A 34 17.84 -13.24 -0.48
N GLU A 35 17.88 -12.07 0.14
CA GLU A 35 16.95 -10.98 -0.13
C GLU A 35 17.67 -9.86 -0.86
N LEU A 36 16.95 -9.24 -1.79
CA LEU A 36 17.46 -8.05 -2.47
C LEU A 36 17.74 -6.94 -1.44
N ALA A 37 18.91 -6.39 -1.49
CA ALA A 37 19.23 -5.25 -0.63
C ALA A 37 18.29 -4.07 -0.91
N PRO A 38 18.01 -3.19 0.07
CA PRO A 38 17.19 -2.00 -0.14
C PRO A 38 17.67 -1.10 -1.28
N THR A 39 18.93 -1.21 -1.65
CA THR A 39 19.56 -0.51 -2.78
C THR A 39 19.22 -1.11 -4.14
N GLY A 40 18.72 -2.35 -4.18
CA GLY A 40 18.40 -3.04 -5.42
C GLY A 40 19.60 -3.57 -6.23
N ASP A 41 20.81 -3.42 -5.70
CA ASP A 41 22.08 -3.71 -6.41
C ASP A 41 22.63 -5.11 -6.16
N LYS A 42 22.29 -5.71 -5.01
CA LYS A 42 22.84 -7.02 -4.60
C LYS A 42 21.89 -7.81 -3.70
N TYR A 43 22.10 -9.11 -3.67
CA TYR A 43 21.45 -9.99 -2.70
C TYR A 43 22.29 -10.12 -1.43
N GLN A 44 21.61 -10.13 -0.28
CA GLN A 44 22.25 -10.32 1.03
C GLN A 44 21.51 -11.40 1.84
N PRO A 45 22.24 -12.22 2.62
CA PRO A 45 21.60 -13.22 3.46
C PRO A 45 20.85 -12.55 4.61
N LYS A 46 19.59 -12.87 4.80
CA LYS A 46 18.75 -12.47 5.92
C LYS A 46 18.13 -13.66 6.60
N LYS A 47 18.19 -13.65 7.93
CA LYS A 47 17.45 -14.62 8.75
C LYS A 47 16.02 -14.11 8.90
N ARG A 48 15.05 -14.91 8.45
CA ARG A 48 13.63 -14.58 8.55
C ARG A 48 12.85 -15.73 9.17
N PHE A 49 11.90 -15.38 10.01
CA PHE A 49 10.80 -16.28 10.35
C PHE A 49 9.98 -16.48 9.09
N LYS A 50 10.00 -17.70 8.53
CA LYS A 50 9.44 -17.95 7.21
C LYS A 50 8.11 -18.67 7.27
N LYS A 51 7.97 -19.65 8.11
CA LYS A 51 6.71 -20.38 8.27
C LYS A 51 6.52 -20.90 9.68
N PHE A 52 5.28 -21.22 9.98
CA PHE A 52 4.94 -21.93 11.20
C PHE A 52 5.17 -23.43 11.00
N VAL A 53 5.71 -24.06 12.03
CA VAL A 53 5.80 -25.52 12.18
C VAL A 53 4.91 -25.95 13.34
N ASN A 54 4.60 -27.23 13.47
CA ASN A 54 3.71 -27.76 14.50
C ASN A 54 2.38 -26.99 14.58
N LEU A 55 1.83 -26.66 13.41
CA LEU A 55 0.63 -25.86 13.31
C LEU A 55 -0.59 -26.47 14.05
N PRO A 56 -0.81 -27.82 14.05
CA PRO A 56 -1.91 -28.41 14.79
C PRO A 56 -1.85 -28.12 16.30
N GLU A 57 -0.68 -28.25 16.92
CA GLU A 57 -0.46 -27.97 18.33
C GLU A 57 -0.62 -26.50 18.65
N LEU A 58 -0.04 -25.61 17.81
CA LEU A 58 -0.20 -24.17 17.95
C LEU A 58 -1.67 -23.77 17.87
N MET A 59 -2.41 -24.30 16.92
CA MET A 59 -3.83 -24.05 16.73
C MET A 59 -4.69 -24.59 17.89
N LYS A 60 -4.31 -25.75 18.44
CA LYS A 60 -4.97 -26.33 19.62
C LYS A 60 -4.83 -25.40 20.82
N ILE A 61 -3.61 -24.95 21.11
CA ILE A 61 -3.34 -24.01 22.21
C ILE A 61 -4.09 -22.69 21.98
N TYR A 62 -4.05 -22.15 20.78
CA TYR A 62 -4.68 -20.88 20.47
C TYR A 62 -6.20 -20.93 20.56
N LYS A 63 -6.82 -22.02 20.15
CA LYS A 63 -8.27 -22.24 20.21
C LYS A 63 -8.83 -22.40 21.62
N GLU A 64 -7.99 -22.60 22.64
CA GLU A 64 -8.46 -22.62 24.04
C GLU A 64 -9.03 -21.26 24.48
N THR A 65 -8.60 -20.17 23.81
CA THR A 65 -8.98 -18.79 24.17
C THR A 65 -9.49 -17.95 23.01
N ALA A 66 -9.36 -18.43 21.75
CA ALA A 66 -9.74 -17.70 20.57
C ALA A 66 -10.70 -18.49 19.69
N ASP A 67 -11.77 -17.84 19.25
CA ASP A 67 -12.57 -18.34 18.13
C ASP A 67 -11.92 -17.92 16.82
N ILE A 68 -11.71 -18.90 15.93
CA ILE A 68 -11.02 -18.70 14.65
C ILE A 68 -12.01 -18.94 13.52
N GLN A 69 -12.32 -17.89 12.81
CA GLN A 69 -13.13 -17.92 11.60
C GLN A 69 -12.23 -17.61 10.40
N THR A 70 -12.08 -18.57 9.50
CA THR A 70 -11.37 -18.37 8.23
C THR A 70 -12.33 -17.90 7.15
N GLN A 71 -11.80 -17.32 6.08
CA GLN A 71 -12.61 -16.87 4.95
C GLN A 71 -13.45 -18.00 4.35
N ASP A 72 -12.91 -19.23 4.32
CA ASP A 72 -13.60 -20.42 3.78
C ASP A 72 -14.77 -20.89 4.67
N MET A 73 -14.74 -20.54 5.96
CA MET A 73 -15.83 -20.81 6.91
C MET A 73 -16.94 -19.75 6.84
N LEU A 74 -16.63 -18.60 6.27
CA LEU A 74 -17.52 -17.46 6.15
C LEU A 74 -17.94 -17.35 4.68
N ASP A 75 -19.17 -17.64 4.33
CA ASP A 75 -19.71 -17.43 2.98
C ASP A 75 -19.90 -15.92 2.71
N LEU A 76 -18.76 -15.20 2.65
CA LEU A 76 -18.74 -13.77 2.42
C LEU A 76 -18.81 -13.48 0.93
N PRO A 77 -19.67 -12.56 0.49
CA PRO A 77 -19.71 -12.10 -0.90
C PRO A 77 -18.50 -11.21 -1.20
N VAL A 78 -17.35 -11.83 -1.42
CA VAL A 78 -16.10 -11.10 -1.80
C VAL A 78 -16.05 -10.97 -3.31
N PRO A 79 -15.62 -9.82 -3.86
CA PRO A 79 -15.43 -9.66 -5.29
C PRO A 79 -14.27 -10.53 -5.79
N GLU A 80 -14.37 -10.98 -7.01
CA GLU A 80 -13.24 -11.58 -7.70
C GLU A 80 -12.28 -10.47 -8.14
N ALA A 81 -11.08 -10.46 -7.60
CA ALA A 81 -10.06 -9.45 -7.88
C ALA A 81 -9.11 -9.95 -8.98
N ARG A 82 -8.99 -9.19 -10.05
CA ARG A 82 -7.98 -9.40 -11.09
C ARG A 82 -6.80 -8.46 -10.82
N ILE A 83 -5.68 -9.02 -10.40
CA ILE A 83 -4.44 -8.27 -10.16
C ILE A 83 -3.71 -8.10 -11.49
N ILE A 84 -3.43 -6.86 -11.86
CA ILE A 84 -2.75 -6.49 -13.11
C ILE A 84 -1.51 -5.65 -12.74
N PRO A 85 -0.31 -6.25 -12.66
CA PRO A 85 0.90 -5.48 -12.45
C PRO A 85 1.21 -4.64 -13.70
N ILE A 86 1.46 -3.36 -13.49
CA ILE A 86 1.89 -2.43 -14.54
C ILE A 86 3.34 -2.03 -14.24
N GLU A 87 4.25 -2.43 -15.11
CA GLU A 87 5.67 -2.12 -15.00
C GLU A 87 5.97 -0.78 -15.71
N SER A 88 6.75 0.05 -15.04
CA SER A 88 7.28 1.31 -15.58
C SER A 88 8.78 1.23 -15.73
N GLU A 89 9.29 1.55 -16.90
CA GLU A 89 10.71 1.71 -17.09
C GLU A 89 11.21 2.99 -16.42
N LEU A 90 12.39 2.91 -15.80
CA LEU A 90 13.06 4.08 -15.23
C LEU A 90 13.57 4.99 -16.35
N THR A 91 13.30 6.28 -16.22
CA THR A 91 13.88 7.31 -17.08
C THR A 91 15.39 7.44 -16.84
N LYS A 92 16.07 8.13 -17.74
CA LYS A 92 17.52 8.38 -17.60
C LYS A 92 17.85 9.09 -16.28
N ASN A 93 17.06 10.10 -15.92
CA ASN A 93 17.26 10.86 -14.69
C ASN A 93 17.01 10.01 -13.45
N GLN A 94 15.99 9.16 -13.48
CA GLN A 94 15.72 8.21 -12.40
C GLN A 94 16.86 7.21 -12.21
N LYS A 95 17.44 6.69 -13.30
CA LYS A 95 18.60 5.78 -13.23
C LYS A 95 19.80 6.45 -12.59
N LEU A 96 20.15 7.67 -13.00
CA LEU A 96 21.27 8.43 -12.43
C LEU A 96 21.08 8.69 -10.93
N TYR A 97 19.87 9.10 -10.53
CA TYR A 97 19.57 9.33 -9.11
C TYR A 97 19.60 8.03 -8.30
N LEU A 98 19.15 6.91 -8.89
CA LEU A 98 19.23 5.60 -8.23
C LEU A 98 20.69 5.19 -8.00
N GLU A 99 21.58 5.41 -8.96
CA GLU A 99 23.01 5.16 -8.81
C GLU A 99 23.61 6.00 -7.65
N GLU A 100 23.20 7.25 -7.52
CA GLU A 100 23.59 8.10 -6.38
C GLU A 100 23.11 7.51 -5.04
N LEU A 101 21.83 7.06 -4.97
CA LEU A 101 21.30 6.43 -3.77
C LEU A 101 22.04 5.14 -3.40
N VAL A 102 22.47 4.35 -4.39
CA VAL A 102 23.28 3.15 -4.18
C VAL A 102 24.63 3.52 -3.56
N MET A 103 25.35 4.51 -4.12
CA MET A 103 26.64 4.98 -3.57
C MET A 103 26.49 5.49 -2.13
N ARG A 104 25.46 6.28 -1.85
CA ARG A 104 25.16 6.77 -0.49
C ARG A 104 24.86 5.64 0.48
N SER A 105 24.10 4.64 0.04
CA SER A 105 23.80 3.46 0.85
C SER A 105 25.06 2.68 1.21
N ASP A 106 26.00 2.52 0.29
CA ASP A 106 27.25 1.82 0.57
C ASP A 106 28.13 2.62 1.52
N ALA A 107 28.20 3.94 1.39
CA ALA A 107 28.89 4.82 2.33
C ALA A 107 28.32 4.69 3.77
N VAL A 108 26.98 4.67 3.91
CA VAL A 108 26.31 4.43 5.22
C VAL A 108 26.64 3.04 5.78
N LYS A 109 26.65 2.00 4.95
CA LYS A 109 27.00 0.64 5.38
C LYS A 109 28.46 0.50 5.82
N CYS A 110 29.36 1.23 5.16
CA CYS A 110 30.79 1.28 5.51
C CYS A 110 31.06 2.15 6.74
N GLY A 111 30.06 2.87 7.27
CA GLY A 111 30.24 3.76 8.42
C GLY A 111 31.07 5.01 8.12
N THR A 112 31.17 5.41 6.87
CA THR A 112 31.96 6.59 6.44
C THR A 112 31.16 7.90 6.51
N VAL A 113 29.86 7.84 6.79
CA VAL A 113 28.96 8.98 6.87
C VAL A 113 28.28 9.00 8.24
N ASP A 114 28.17 10.18 8.85
CA ASP A 114 27.47 10.37 10.10
C ASP A 114 25.97 10.07 9.92
N PRO A 115 25.35 9.21 10.78
CA PRO A 115 23.93 8.85 10.67
C PRO A 115 22.97 10.05 10.73
N SER A 116 23.39 11.18 11.29
CA SER A 116 22.59 12.42 11.31
C SER A 116 22.58 13.13 9.96
N GLN A 117 23.62 12.97 9.16
CA GLN A 117 23.72 13.54 7.82
C GLN A 117 22.99 12.69 6.79
N ASP A 118 23.28 11.36 6.79
CA ASP A 118 22.63 10.41 5.89
C ASP A 118 22.47 9.04 6.56
N ASN A 119 21.37 8.36 6.24
CA ASN A 119 21.04 7.05 6.81
C ASN A 119 20.09 6.25 5.90
N MET A 120 19.98 4.94 6.14
CA MET A 120 19.16 4.06 5.33
C MET A 120 17.68 4.45 5.29
N LEU A 121 17.14 5.06 6.35
CA LEU A 121 15.75 5.51 6.36
C LEU A 121 15.51 6.66 5.37
N LYS A 122 16.44 7.64 5.35
CA LYS A 122 16.40 8.77 4.42
C LYS A 122 16.54 8.28 2.98
N ILE A 123 17.55 7.44 2.70
CA ILE A 123 17.80 6.85 1.39
C ILE A 123 16.58 6.06 0.88
N THR A 124 16.00 5.21 1.73
CA THR A 124 14.80 4.44 1.37
C THR A 124 13.59 5.36 1.13
N GLY A 125 13.45 6.43 1.92
CA GLY A 125 12.40 7.43 1.71
C GLY A 125 12.53 8.15 0.37
N GLU A 126 13.75 8.53 -0.01
CA GLU A 126 14.05 9.14 -1.31
C GLU A 126 13.83 8.16 -2.46
N ALA A 127 14.26 6.91 -2.33
CA ALA A 127 14.02 5.86 -3.33
C ALA A 127 12.51 5.63 -3.59
N ARG A 128 11.69 5.65 -2.54
CA ARG A 128 10.22 5.55 -2.69
C ARG A 128 9.64 6.76 -3.41
N LYS A 129 10.11 7.97 -3.14
CA LYS A 129 9.70 9.18 -3.88
C LYS A 129 10.13 9.13 -5.34
N LEU A 130 11.38 8.73 -5.60
CA LEU A 130 11.92 8.50 -6.94
C LEU A 130 11.04 7.58 -7.78
N ALA A 131 10.56 6.49 -7.16
CA ALA A 131 9.72 5.49 -7.83
C ALA A 131 8.33 6.02 -8.20
N ILE A 132 7.88 7.12 -7.61
CA ILE A 132 6.57 7.73 -7.91
C ILE A 132 6.76 8.93 -8.84
N ASP A 133 7.49 9.95 -8.37
CA ASP A 133 7.70 11.18 -9.12
C ASP A 133 8.94 11.92 -8.59
N MET A 134 9.87 12.22 -9.49
CA MET A 134 11.11 12.92 -9.15
C MET A 134 10.87 14.33 -8.60
N ARG A 135 9.76 14.98 -8.94
CA ARG A 135 9.39 16.30 -8.40
C ARG A 135 9.12 16.29 -6.89
N LEU A 136 8.93 15.11 -6.29
CA LEU A 136 8.89 14.92 -4.83
C LEU A 136 10.25 15.05 -4.16
N LEU A 137 11.34 14.94 -4.94
CA LEU A 137 12.73 15.11 -4.50
C LEU A 137 13.21 16.51 -4.77
N ASP A 138 13.01 16.98 -6.00
CA ASP A 138 13.40 18.32 -6.45
C ASP A 138 12.39 18.82 -7.51
N SER A 139 11.84 20.02 -7.27
CA SER A 139 10.85 20.66 -8.15
C SER A 139 11.38 21.08 -9.52
N SER A 140 12.68 21.02 -9.74
CA SER A 140 13.30 21.29 -11.05
C SER A 140 13.04 20.19 -12.09
N TYR A 141 12.72 18.97 -11.65
CA TYR A 141 12.32 17.88 -12.55
C TYR A 141 10.98 18.14 -13.22
N ARG A 142 10.75 17.50 -14.35
CA ARG A 142 9.54 17.66 -15.18
C ARG A 142 8.68 16.41 -15.17
N LEU A 143 7.41 16.57 -15.56
CA LEU A 143 6.48 15.45 -15.72
C LEU A 143 7.00 14.39 -16.71
N ALA A 144 7.68 14.79 -17.77
CA ALA A 144 8.30 13.89 -18.76
C ALA A 144 9.35 12.94 -18.16
N ASP A 145 9.86 13.25 -16.95
CA ASP A 145 10.78 12.39 -16.22
C ASP A 145 10.09 11.29 -15.40
N ASN A 146 8.74 11.16 -15.51
CA ASN A 146 7.93 10.31 -14.62
C ASN A 146 6.91 9.49 -15.41
N HIS A 147 7.30 8.30 -15.87
CA HIS A 147 6.42 7.43 -16.65
C HIS A 147 5.27 6.83 -15.83
N LYS A 148 5.54 6.47 -14.57
CA LYS A 148 4.56 5.79 -13.70
C LYS A 148 3.30 6.62 -13.47
N LEU A 149 3.46 7.91 -13.22
CA LEU A 149 2.32 8.79 -12.98
C LEU A 149 1.41 8.89 -14.21
N LEU A 150 2.01 9.01 -15.40
CA LEU A 150 1.27 9.04 -16.66
C LEU A 150 0.54 7.72 -16.92
N GLN A 151 1.18 6.57 -16.67
CA GLN A 151 0.56 5.26 -16.83
C GLN A 151 -0.64 5.06 -15.90
N VAL A 152 -0.56 5.54 -14.65
CA VAL A 152 -1.72 5.52 -13.75
C VAL A 152 -2.86 6.36 -14.30
N VAL A 153 -2.57 7.58 -14.77
CA VAL A 153 -3.58 8.46 -15.37
C VAL A 153 -4.19 7.85 -16.61
N ASP A 154 -3.38 7.23 -17.49
CA ASP A 154 -3.87 6.52 -18.69
C ASP A 154 -4.85 5.40 -18.35
N ASN A 155 -4.48 4.59 -17.33
CA ASN A 155 -5.32 3.47 -16.92
C ASN A 155 -6.62 3.93 -16.25
N VAL A 156 -6.54 4.95 -15.39
CA VAL A 156 -7.72 5.55 -14.74
C VAL A 156 -8.65 6.15 -15.78
N GLU A 157 -8.13 6.87 -16.79
CA GLU A 157 -8.93 7.43 -17.88
C GLU A 157 -9.62 6.34 -18.69
N ARG A 158 -8.90 5.29 -19.08
CA ARG A 158 -9.47 4.14 -19.80
C ARG A 158 -10.66 3.56 -19.06
N ILE A 159 -10.50 3.21 -17.79
CA ILE A 159 -11.56 2.61 -16.97
C ILE A 159 -12.69 3.61 -16.71
N TYR A 160 -12.38 4.91 -16.58
CA TYR A 160 -13.38 5.96 -16.46
C TYR A 160 -14.30 6.00 -17.67
N ARG A 161 -13.73 5.94 -18.89
CA ARG A 161 -14.48 5.93 -20.15
C ARG A 161 -15.29 4.64 -20.34
N GLU A 162 -14.69 3.48 -20.06
CA GLU A 162 -15.38 2.18 -20.12
C GLU A 162 -16.57 2.09 -19.15
N GLY A 163 -16.46 2.77 -18.00
CA GLY A 163 -17.49 2.76 -16.95
C GLY A 163 -18.51 3.90 -17.03
N MET A 164 -18.64 4.61 -18.15
CA MET A 164 -19.51 5.79 -18.25
C MET A 164 -21.00 5.48 -17.99
N GLU A 165 -21.52 4.44 -18.62
CA GLU A 165 -22.94 4.07 -18.51
C GLU A 165 -23.38 3.75 -17.08
N ASN A 166 -22.54 3.00 -16.35
CA ASN A 166 -22.83 2.54 -15.00
C ASN A 166 -22.32 3.51 -13.93
N LYS A 167 -21.70 4.63 -14.33
CA LYS A 167 -21.00 5.56 -13.41
C LYS A 167 -20.04 4.81 -12.50
N ALA A 168 -19.25 3.89 -13.08
CA ALA A 168 -18.29 3.08 -12.34
C ALA A 168 -17.27 3.97 -11.62
N THR A 169 -16.89 3.54 -10.43
CA THR A 169 -15.97 4.28 -9.57
C THR A 169 -14.62 3.60 -9.46
N GLN A 170 -13.59 4.37 -9.17
CA GLN A 170 -12.22 3.90 -9.02
C GLN A 170 -11.58 4.53 -7.78
N MET A 171 -10.62 3.85 -7.20
CA MET A 171 -9.86 4.35 -6.06
C MET A 171 -8.37 4.27 -6.34
N ILE A 172 -7.65 5.37 -6.04
CA ILE A 172 -6.21 5.46 -6.20
C ILE A 172 -5.60 5.60 -4.82
N PHE A 173 -4.70 4.68 -4.46
CA PHE A 173 -3.95 4.71 -3.22
C PHE A 173 -2.54 5.24 -3.45
N SER A 174 -2.15 6.23 -2.65
CA SER A 174 -0.77 6.68 -2.51
C SER A 174 -0.53 7.20 -1.09
N ASP A 175 0.50 6.65 -0.43
CA ASP A 175 0.94 7.11 0.89
C ASP A 175 2.00 8.20 0.78
N ILE A 176 2.55 8.41 -0.43
CA ILE A 176 3.59 9.38 -0.73
C ILE A 176 3.03 10.49 -1.60
N GLY A 177 3.47 11.72 -1.36
CA GLY A 177 2.99 12.90 -2.11
C GLY A 177 1.54 13.25 -1.81
N THR A 178 1.08 13.00 -0.58
CA THR A 178 -0.26 13.38 -0.11
C THR A 178 -0.40 14.90 -0.01
N PRO A 179 -1.64 15.43 -0.16
CA PRO A 179 -1.86 16.88 -0.11
C PRO A 179 -1.40 17.49 1.22
N LYS A 180 -0.59 18.55 1.15
CA LYS A 180 -0.12 19.29 2.32
C LYS A 180 -0.91 20.58 2.48
N LYS A 181 -1.52 20.81 3.65
CA LYS A 181 -2.36 21.99 3.92
C LYS A 181 -1.60 23.33 3.94
N LYS A 182 -0.27 23.34 4.05
CA LYS A 182 0.55 24.54 4.32
C LYS A 182 1.67 24.80 3.30
N ASP A 183 1.85 23.92 2.33
CA ASP A 183 2.96 24.02 1.39
C ASP A 183 2.37 24.15 -0.02
N ASN A 184 2.70 25.24 -0.72
CA ASN A 184 2.40 25.40 -2.14
C ASN A 184 3.32 24.54 -3.02
N GLY A 185 3.91 23.47 -2.42
CA GLY A 185 4.77 22.55 -3.10
C GLY A 185 4.01 21.52 -3.93
N PHE A 186 4.75 20.81 -4.76
CA PHE A 186 4.23 19.71 -5.58
C PHE A 186 3.63 18.60 -4.72
N ASP A 187 2.42 18.16 -5.05
CA ASP A 187 1.79 16.95 -4.51
C ASP A 187 1.20 16.09 -5.63
N VAL A 188 1.26 14.78 -5.43
CA VAL A 188 0.84 13.79 -6.43
C VAL A 188 -0.67 13.77 -6.67
N TYR A 189 -1.45 14.06 -5.64
CA TYR A 189 -2.92 14.04 -5.73
C TYR A 189 -3.45 15.17 -6.61
N SER A 190 -2.94 16.38 -6.39
CA SER A 190 -3.31 17.55 -7.19
C SER A 190 -2.85 17.38 -8.64
N GLU A 191 -1.67 16.81 -8.86
CA GLU A 191 -1.17 16.53 -10.21
C GLU A 191 -2.02 15.49 -10.95
N ILE A 192 -2.33 14.35 -10.32
CA ILE A 192 -3.23 13.35 -10.92
C ILE A 192 -4.58 13.98 -11.26
N LYS A 193 -5.12 14.80 -10.36
CA LYS A 193 -6.38 15.50 -10.61
C LYS A 193 -6.29 16.45 -11.79
N ALA A 194 -5.22 17.26 -11.88
CA ALA A 194 -5.01 18.19 -12.99
C ALA A 194 -4.91 17.42 -14.32
N LEU A 195 -4.09 16.38 -14.39
CA LEU A 195 -3.92 15.55 -15.59
C LEU A 195 -5.24 14.89 -16.03
N LEU A 196 -6.05 14.39 -15.11
CA LEU A 196 -7.35 13.81 -15.42
C LEU A 196 -8.36 14.86 -15.93
N VAL A 197 -8.33 16.06 -15.34
CA VAL A 197 -9.18 17.18 -15.78
C VAL A 197 -8.79 17.63 -17.18
N ASP A 198 -7.50 17.73 -17.49
CA ASP A 198 -7.00 18.06 -18.83
C ASP A 198 -7.44 17.02 -19.89
N ARG A 199 -7.66 15.77 -19.46
CA ARG A 199 -8.19 14.69 -20.30
C ARG A 199 -9.73 14.63 -20.36
N GLY A 200 -10.40 15.64 -19.76
CA GLY A 200 -11.84 15.81 -19.84
C GLY A 200 -12.64 15.14 -18.72
N VAL A 201 -12.01 14.65 -17.65
CA VAL A 201 -12.73 14.18 -16.47
C VAL A 201 -13.21 15.41 -15.66
N PRO A 202 -14.51 15.55 -15.36
CA PRO A 202 -15.01 16.68 -14.61
C PRO A 202 -14.38 16.76 -13.20
N SER A 203 -13.83 17.92 -12.82
CA SER A 203 -13.16 18.10 -11.53
C SER A 203 -14.04 17.74 -10.33
N LYS A 204 -15.37 17.90 -10.41
CA LYS A 204 -16.34 17.52 -9.38
C LYS A 204 -16.47 16.02 -9.16
N GLU A 205 -16.05 15.20 -10.13
CA GLU A 205 -16.08 13.74 -10.07
C GLU A 205 -14.80 13.15 -9.46
N ILE A 206 -13.81 14.00 -9.12
CA ILE A 206 -12.55 13.63 -8.50
C ILE A 206 -12.50 14.21 -7.09
N ALA A 207 -12.29 13.37 -6.08
CA ALA A 207 -12.24 13.80 -4.68
C ALA A 207 -11.05 13.17 -3.93
N PHE A 208 -10.64 13.85 -2.86
CA PHE A 208 -9.60 13.38 -1.95
C PHE A 208 -10.21 13.00 -0.60
N VAL A 209 -9.90 11.81 -0.09
CA VAL A 209 -10.34 11.41 1.27
C VAL A 209 -9.78 12.36 2.32
N HIS A 210 -8.63 12.98 2.04
CA HIS A 210 -7.98 13.95 2.93
C HIS A 210 -8.82 15.19 3.22
N ASP A 211 -9.80 15.53 2.38
CA ASP A 211 -10.69 16.67 2.58
C ASP A 211 -11.87 16.34 3.51
N ALA A 212 -12.11 15.03 3.74
CA ALA A 212 -13.17 14.54 4.62
C ALA A 212 -12.63 14.30 6.04
N ASN A 213 -12.46 15.40 6.81
CA ASN A 213 -11.82 15.36 8.14
C ASN A 213 -12.76 15.00 9.31
N SER A 214 -14.06 14.81 9.08
CA SER A 214 -15.03 14.36 10.06
C SER A 214 -15.79 13.14 9.56
N ASP A 215 -16.38 12.38 10.47
CA ASP A 215 -17.15 11.18 10.11
C ASP A 215 -18.39 11.55 9.25
N GLU A 216 -19.00 12.69 9.50
CA GLU A 216 -20.09 13.19 8.68
C GLU A 216 -19.65 13.44 7.23
N LYS A 217 -18.47 14.08 7.03
CA LYS A 217 -17.90 14.32 5.71
C LYS A 217 -17.49 13.02 5.02
N LYS A 218 -16.93 12.04 5.76
CA LYS A 218 -16.62 10.71 5.22
C LYS A 218 -17.89 9.99 4.78
N ASN A 219 -18.94 10.02 5.59
CA ASN A 219 -20.21 9.42 5.24
C ASN A 219 -20.87 10.09 4.03
N SER A 220 -20.80 11.44 3.94
CA SER A 220 -21.26 12.19 2.77
C SER A 220 -20.47 11.82 1.52
N LEU A 221 -19.14 11.76 1.61
CA LEU A 221 -18.25 11.34 0.52
C LEU A 221 -18.57 9.91 0.06
N SER A 222 -18.73 8.97 0.99
CA SER A 222 -19.09 7.59 0.69
C SER A 222 -20.42 7.50 -0.07
N ARG A 223 -21.42 8.29 0.32
CA ARG A 223 -22.70 8.35 -0.41
C ARG A 223 -22.52 8.86 -1.84
N LYS A 224 -21.74 9.94 -2.06
CA LYS A 224 -21.45 10.48 -3.39
C LYS A 224 -20.72 9.50 -4.28
N VAL A 225 -19.74 8.77 -3.73
CA VAL A 225 -19.02 7.72 -4.47
C VAL A 225 -19.98 6.58 -4.85
N ASN A 226 -20.77 6.09 -3.92
CA ASN A 226 -21.73 5.02 -4.19
C ASN A 226 -22.85 5.42 -5.17
N ALA A 227 -23.21 6.71 -5.20
CA ALA A 227 -24.14 7.26 -6.20
C ALA A 227 -23.48 7.42 -7.59
N GLY A 228 -22.14 7.44 -7.65
CA GLY A 228 -21.38 7.71 -8.87
C GLY A 228 -21.33 9.20 -9.23
N GLU A 229 -21.51 10.08 -8.25
CA GLU A 229 -21.29 11.52 -8.37
C GLU A 229 -19.79 11.84 -8.29
N VAL A 230 -19.06 11.11 -7.44
CA VAL A 230 -17.60 11.08 -7.39
C VAL A 230 -17.17 9.73 -7.94
N ARG A 231 -16.46 9.75 -9.06
CA ARG A 231 -16.06 8.53 -9.77
C ARG A 231 -14.60 8.15 -9.55
N ILE A 232 -13.77 9.10 -9.17
CA ILE A 232 -12.35 8.88 -8.88
C ILE A 232 -12.05 9.40 -7.48
N LEU A 233 -11.60 8.50 -6.59
CA LEU A 233 -11.30 8.81 -5.20
C LEU A 233 -9.82 8.55 -4.91
N LEU A 234 -9.10 9.57 -4.47
CA LEU A 234 -7.70 9.45 -4.05
C LEU A 234 -7.61 9.35 -2.52
N ALA A 235 -6.82 8.41 -2.03
CA ALA A 235 -6.66 8.15 -0.59
C ALA A 235 -5.26 7.62 -0.25
N SER A 236 -4.83 7.85 0.99
CA SER A 236 -3.74 7.06 1.57
C SER A 236 -4.28 5.73 2.12
N THR A 237 -3.41 4.74 2.27
CA THR A 237 -3.76 3.44 2.86
C THR A 237 -4.40 3.58 4.23
N GLU A 238 -3.90 4.49 5.07
CA GLU A 238 -4.46 4.76 6.40
C GLU A 238 -5.88 5.32 6.34
N LYS A 239 -6.11 6.34 5.50
CA LYS A 239 -7.41 7.06 5.45
C LYS A 239 -8.46 6.37 4.60
N GLY A 240 -8.04 5.64 3.57
CA GLY A 240 -8.93 4.98 2.61
C GLY A 240 -9.10 3.48 2.84
N GLY A 241 -8.15 2.84 3.52
CA GLY A 241 -8.15 1.39 3.74
C GLY A 241 -9.11 0.91 4.83
N THR A 242 -9.62 1.81 5.68
CA THR A 242 -10.56 1.47 6.76
C THR A 242 -11.63 2.53 6.91
N GLY A 243 -12.85 2.09 7.25
CA GLY A 243 -13.94 3.00 7.60
C GLY A 243 -14.66 3.69 6.44
N LEU A 244 -14.28 3.41 5.19
CA LEU A 244 -14.98 3.91 4.01
C LEU A 244 -15.82 2.80 3.37
N ASN A 245 -17.10 3.08 3.16
CA ASN A 245 -18.00 2.19 2.44
C ASN A 245 -18.29 2.79 1.05
N VAL A 246 -17.43 2.48 0.07
CA VAL A 246 -17.44 3.07 -1.30
C VAL A 246 -17.52 2.03 -2.41
N GLN A 247 -18.04 0.84 -2.09
CA GLN A 247 -17.86 -0.35 -2.93
C GLN A 247 -18.95 -0.55 -3.99
N SER A 248 -20.08 0.13 -3.90
CA SER A 248 -21.28 -0.20 -4.70
C SER A 248 -21.03 -0.16 -6.21
N LYS A 249 -20.19 0.75 -6.68
CA LYS A 249 -19.86 0.94 -8.11
C LYS A 249 -18.37 0.79 -8.41
N MET A 250 -17.59 0.26 -7.45
CA MET A 250 -16.14 0.11 -7.61
C MET A 250 -15.81 -0.85 -8.75
N LYS A 251 -15.02 -0.39 -9.70
CA LYS A 251 -14.54 -1.13 -10.87
C LYS A 251 -13.06 -1.41 -10.78
N ALA A 252 -12.27 -0.50 -10.20
CA ALA A 252 -10.83 -0.65 -10.09
C ALA A 252 -10.26 0.01 -8.83
N VAL A 253 -9.14 -0.56 -8.38
CA VAL A 253 -8.29 -0.03 -7.30
C VAL A 253 -6.86 0.04 -7.84
N HIS A 254 -6.26 1.22 -7.74
CA HIS A 254 -4.90 1.48 -8.21
C HIS A 254 -3.98 1.71 -7.02
N HIS A 255 -2.87 0.99 -6.96
CA HIS A 255 -1.81 1.21 -5.98
C HIS A 255 -0.63 1.90 -6.65
N LEU A 256 -0.49 3.21 -6.43
CA LEU A 256 0.61 3.99 -6.99
C LEU A 256 1.93 3.69 -6.27
N ASP A 257 1.88 3.42 -4.98
CA ASP A 257 3.00 2.92 -4.20
C ASP A 257 2.66 1.59 -3.52
N VAL A 258 3.70 0.81 -3.25
CA VAL A 258 3.54 -0.47 -2.56
C VAL A 258 3.40 -0.21 -1.07
N PRO A 259 2.29 -0.62 -0.43
CA PRO A 259 2.13 -0.47 1.00
C PRO A 259 3.13 -1.34 1.76
N TRP A 260 3.49 -0.91 2.99
CA TRP A 260 4.44 -1.63 3.82
C TRP A 260 3.99 -3.05 4.20
N ARG A 261 2.70 -3.28 4.25
CA ARG A 261 2.13 -4.58 4.59
C ARG A 261 1.47 -5.18 3.35
N PRO A 262 1.87 -6.37 2.93
CA PRO A 262 1.21 -7.06 1.81
C PRO A 262 -0.31 -7.23 2.02
N SER A 263 -0.75 -7.31 3.29
CA SER A 263 -2.17 -7.39 3.64
C SER A 263 -2.97 -6.12 3.33
N ASP A 264 -2.32 -4.99 3.12
CA ASP A 264 -2.99 -3.73 2.79
C ASP A 264 -3.29 -3.63 1.29
N VAL A 265 -2.57 -4.40 0.45
CA VAL A 265 -2.91 -4.54 -0.98
C VAL A 265 -4.28 -5.20 -1.10
N GLY A 266 -5.19 -4.55 -1.77
CA GLY A 266 -6.54 -5.04 -1.94
C GLY A 266 -7.37 -5.14 -0.64
N ARG A 267 -6.90 -4.53 0.47
CA ARG A 267 -7.63 -4.55 1.76
C ARG A 267 -9.06 -4.06 1.61
N ILE A 268 -9.27 -3.01 0.83
CA ILE A 268 -10.58 -2.47 0.56
C ILE A 268 -11.50 -3.49 -0.13
N LEU A 269 -10.93 -4.43 -0.89
CA LEU A 269 -11.69 -5.46 -1.61
C LEU A 269 -12.31 -6.49 -0.66
N ARG A 270 -11.72 -6.71 0.52
CA ARG A 270 -12.22 -7.66 1.53
C ARG A 270 -13.48 -7.20 2.23
N THR A 271 -13.82 -5.92 2.10
CA THR A 271 -15.02 -5.33 2.70
C THR A 271 -16.19 -5.24 1.72
N PHE A 272 -16.03 -5.74 0.49
CA PHE A 272 -17.08 -5.69 -0.53
C PHE A 272 -18.22 -6.65 -0.21
N LYS A 273 -19.44 -6.16 -0.30
CA LYS A 273 -20.67 -6.95 -0.13
C LYS A 273 -21.30 -7.46 -1.43
N ILE A 274 -20.65 -7.26 -2.57
CA ILE A 274 -21.23 -7.55 -3.89
C ILE A 274 -20.21 -8.31 -4.73
N LYS A 275 -20.59 -9.48 -5.29
CA LYS A 275 -19.79 -10.22 -6.27
C LYS A 275 -19.68 -9.40 -7.56
N LYS A 276 -18.56 -8.76 -7.80
CA LYS A 276 -18.22 -8.05 -9.04
C LYS A 276 -16.73 -8.25 -9.33
N ASN A 277 -16.38 -8.29 -10.60
CA ASN A 277 -14.98 -8.31 -11.01
C ASN A 277 -14.39 -6.91 -10.82
N VAL A 278 -13.29 -6.80 -10.08
CA VAL A 278 -12.58 -5.57 -9.79
C VAL A 278 -11.14 -5.69 -10.27
N GLU A 279 -10.67 -4.71 -11.03
CA GLU A 279 -9.27 -4.62 -11.43
C GLU A 279 -8.44 -4.02 -10.30
N VAL A 280 -7.28 -4.62 -10.02
CA VAL A 280 -6.28 -4.12 -9.05
C VAL A 280 -4.98 -3.91 -9.81
N THR A 281 -4.53 -2.68 -9.90
CA THR A 281 -3.31 -2.29 -10.62
C THR A 281 -2.33 -1.57 -9.72
#